data_dde769332a521c2b0f49e4b200a0d3a1
#
_entry.id   dde769332a521c2b0f49e4b200a0d3a1
#
_cell.length_a   1.000
_cell.length_b   1.000
_cell.length_c   1.000
_cell.angle_alpha   90.00
_cell.angle_beta   90.00
_cell.angle_gamma   90.00
#
_symmetry.space_group_name_H-M   'P 1'
#
loop_
_entity.id
_entity.type
_entity.pdbx_description
1 polymer ?
#
loop_
_entity_poly.entity_id
_entity_poly.type
_entity_poly.pdbx_seq_one_letter_code
_entity_poly.pdbx_strand_id
1 'polypeptide(L)'
;MSLINNNQIGTPMHKRTNTTIEEVNHSIQELTLQWNVSEQDNLKIATCIIGLQLRKLRLMRGKTQSRVAKNVNVTFQQIQKYERGQNAISINIAKKLCEYLDVSIDYFIKPMEDNNLTFLKRRENVYQIKQDFVAR
;
A
#
# COMPACT_ATOMS: atom_id res chain seq x y z
N MET A 1 15.11 -20.43 5.53
CA MET A 1 13.72 -20.07 5.31
C MET A 1 13.47 -18.58 5.44
N SER A 2 13.77 -18.00 6.57
CA SER A 2 13.57 -16.58 6.79
C SER A 2 14.42 -15.68 5.90
N LEU A 3 15.62 -16.12 5.56
CA LEU A 3 16.52 -15.40 4.66
C LEU A 3 15.94 -15.25 3.27
N ILE A 4 15.19 -16.21 2.86
CA ILE A 4 14.52 -16.22 1.59
C ILE A 4 13.50 -15.08 1.54
N ASN A 5 12.88 -14.79 2.66
CA ASN A 5 11.84 -13.78 2.75
C ASN A 5 12.35 -12.38 2.47
N ASN A 6 13.50 -12.04 2.99
CA ASN A 6 14.07 -10.72 2.78
C ASN A 6 14.43 -10.46 1.32
N ASN A 7 14.97 -11.46 0.68
CA ASN A 7 15.28 -11.35 -0.73
C ASN A 7 14.02 -11.36 -1.59
N GLN A 8 13.00 -12.05 -1.12
CA GLN A 8 11.75 -12.15 -1.86
C GLN A 8 10.92 -10.90 -1.84
N ILE A 9 11.06 -10.03 -0.85
CA ILE A 9 10.37 -8.76 -0.83
C ILE A 9 10.87 -7.85 -1.96
N GLY A 10 12.17 -7.87 -2.26
CA GLY A 10 12.71 -7.11 -3.37
C GLY A 10 12.76 -7.87 -4.67
N THR A 11 13.06 -9.16 -4.61
CA THR A 11 13.32 -9.99 -5.78
C THR A 11 12.07 -10.52 -6.47
N PRO A 12 11.01 -10.94 -5.78
CA PRO A 12 9.82 -11.44 -6.45
C PRO A 12 9.16 -10.43 -7.36
N MET A 13 9.41 -9.16 -7.12
CA MET A 13 8.90 -8.10 -7.98
C MET A 13 9.53 -8.12 -9.36
N HIS A 14 10.73 -8.64 -9.48
CA HIS A 14 11.43 -8.74 -10.76
C HIS A 14 11.10 -10.01 -11.51
N LYS A 15 10.83 -11.07 -10.78
CA LYS A 15 10.42 -12.32 -11.40
C LYS A 15 8.97 -12.18 -11.79
N ARG A 16 8.66 -12.54 -13.00
CA ARG A 16 7.27 -12.66 -13.42
C ARG A 16 6.66 -13.89 -12.77
N THR A 17 6.73 -13.92 -11.48
CA THR A 17 6.10 -14.96 -10.73
C THR A 17 4.63 -14.64 -10.61
N ASN A 18 3.85 -15.67 -10.55
CA ASN A 18 2.45 -15.58 -10.23
C ASN A 18 2.33 -15.27 -8.74
N THR A 19 2.68 -14.03 -8.37
CA THR A 19 2.46 -13.59 -6.99
C THR A 19 0.98 -13.66 -6.72
N THR A 20 0.62 -14.46 -5.76
CA THR A 20 -0.77 -14.66 -5.40
C THR A 20 -1.30 -13.49 -4.59
N ILE A 21 -2.62 -13.37 -4.56
CA ILE A 21 -3.27 -12.36 -3.72
C ILE A 21 -2.94 -12.60 -2.26
N GLU A 22 -2.81 -13.86 -1.83
CA GLU A 22 -2.43 -14.21 -0.47
C GLU A 22 -1.05 -13.69 -0.10
N GLU A 23 -0.08 -13.82 -1.00
CA GLU A 23 1.26 -13.30 -0.77
C GLU A 23 1.27 -11.79 -0.64
N VAL A 24 0.48 -11.11 -1.47
CA VAL A 24 0.33 -9.65 -1.38
C VAL A 24 -0.31 -9.27 -0.05
N ASN A 25 -1.37 -9.96 0.35
CA ASN A 25 -2.03 -9.72 1.63
C ASN A 25 -1.08 -9.91 2.81
N HIS A 26 -0.27 -10.97 2.76
CA HIS A 26 0.73 -11.24 3.79
C HIS A 26 1.73 -10.07 3.90
N SER A 27 2.23 -9.60 2.76
CA SER A 27 3.14 -8.46 2.72
C SER A 27 2.51 -7.20 3.29
N ILE A 28 1.25 -6.95 2.98
CA ILE A 28 0.51 -5.81 3.54
C ILE A 28 0.43 -5.94 5.08
N GLN A 29 0.11 -7.12 5.59
CA GLN A 29 0.04 -7.34 7.03
C GLN A 29 1.37 -7.09 7.72
N GLU A 30 2.47 -7.60 7.15
CA GLU A 30 3.79 -7.38 7.71
C GLU A 30 4.14 -5.89 7.77
N LEU A 31 3.82 -5.15 6.73
CA LEU A 31 4.07 -3.71 6.70
C LEU A 31 3.20 -2.95 7.68
N THR A 32 1.95 -3.35 7.85
CA THR A 32 1.07 -2.69 8.83
C THR A 32 1.53 -2.91 10.26
N LEU A 33 2.21 -4.03 10.54
CA LEU A 33 2.81 -4.27 11.85
C LEU A 33 3.99 -3.33 12.12
N GLN A 34 4.65 -2.85 11.08
CA GLN A 34 5.75 -1.90 11.21
C GLN A 34 5.29 -0.45 11.33
N TRP A 35 4.01 -0.21 11.14
CA TRP A 35 3.42 1.11 11.28
C TRP A 35 3.68 1.64 12.69
N ASN A 36 4.23 2.83 12.80
CA ASN A 36 4.50 3.50 14.06
C ASN A 36 5.94 3.59 14.52
N VAL A 37 6.89 3.23 13.69
CA VAL A 37 8.30 3.31 14.07
C VAL A 37 8.75 4.77 14.08
N SER A 38 8.56 5.48 12.97
CA SER A 38 8.82 6.91 12.87
C SER A 38 7.92 7.51 11.79
N GLU A 39 7.78 8.83 11.79
CA GLU A 39 6.96 9.50 10.79
C GLU A 39 7.48 9.28 9.36
N GLN A 40 8.79 9.33 9.19
CA GLN A 40 9.41 9.09 7.88
C GLN A 40 9.24 7.64 7.42
N ASP A 41 9.40 6.70 8.34
CA ASP A 41 9.20 5.30 8.02
C ASP A 41 7.73 5.02 7.70
N ASN A 42 6.82 5.69 8.38
CA ASN A 42 5.40 5.57 8.09
C ASN A 42 5.05 6.02 6.67
N LEU A 43 5.68 7.08 6.15
CA LEU A 43 5.46 7.50 4.77
C LEU A 43 5.93 6.44 3.78
N LYS A 44 7.07 5.83 4.01
CA LYS A 44 7.58 4.75 3.18
C LYS A 44 6.68 3.52 3.26
N ILE A 45 6.28 3.16 4.45
CA ILE A 45 5.38 2.02 4.69
C ILE A 45 4.04 2.27 3.99
N ALA A 46 3.48 3.46 4.12
CA ALA A 46 2.23 3.82 3.44
C ALA A 46 2.35 3.69 1.92
N THR A 47 3.45 4.21 1.36
CA THR A 47 3.71 4.11 -0.08
C THR A 47 3.77 2.65 -0.53
N CYS A 48 4.41 1.79 0.24
CA CYS A 48 4.48 0.37 -0.05
C CYS A 48 3.10 -0.31 0.05
N ILE A 49 2.35 -0.01 1.10
CA ILE A 49 1.01 -0.58 1.30
C ILE A 49 0.08 -0.18 0.15
N ILE A 50 0.07 1.08 -0.21
CA ILE A 50 -0.75 1.59 -1.31
C ILE A 50 -0.37 0.92 -2.63
N GLY A 51 0.92 0.77 -2.88
CA GLY A 51 1.41 0.08 -4.06
C GLY A 51 0.97 -1.39 -4.10
N LEU A 52 1.03 -2.08 -2.97
CA LEU A 52 0.57 -3.47 -2.85
C LEU A 52 -0.95 -3.57 -3.01
N GLN A 53 -1.71 -2.61 -2.52
CA GLN A 53 -3.14 -2.55 -2.74
C GLN A 53 -3.48 -2.38 -4.22
N LEU A 54 -2.71 -1.56 -4.93
CA LEU A 54 -2.83 -1.45 -6.38
C LEU A 54 -2.58 -2.80 -7.06
N ARG A 55 -1.50 -3.46 -6.68
CA ARG A 55 -1.16 -4.78 -7.24
C ARG A 55 -2.27 -5.80 -6.97
N LYS A 56 -2.74 -5.86 -5.74
CA LYS A 56 -3.83 -6.76 -5.35
C LYS A 56 -5.09 -6.49 -6.19
N LEU A 57 -5.50 -5.25 -6.29
CA LEU A 57 -6.68 -4.87 -7.04
C LEU A 57 -6.55 -5.21 -8.52
N ARG A 58 -5.39 -4.91 -9.09
CA ARG A 58 -5.10 -5.24 -10.48
C ARG A 58 -5.23 -6.76 -10.72
N LEU A 59 -4.65 -7.56 -9.84
CA LEU A 59 -4.73 -9.02 -9.93
C LEU A 59 -6.18 -9.51 -9.78
N MET A 60 -6.92 -8.94 -8.84
CA MET A 60 -8.33 -9.27 -8.65
C MET A 60 -9.18 -8.96 -9.87
N ARG A 61 -8.83 -7.92 -10.61
CA ARG A 61 -9.51 -7.52 -11.85
C ARG A 61 -8.96 -8.23 -13.09
N GLY A 62 -7.97 -9.10 -12.93
CA GLY A 62 -7.38 -9.84 -14.04
C GLY A 62 -6.67 -8.95 -15.05
N LYS A 63 -6.11 -7.83 -14.61
CA LYS A 63 -5.46 -6.86 -15.50
C LYS A 63 -3.94 -7.00 -15.43
N THR A 64 -3.29 -6.82 -16.58
CA THR A 64 -1.82 -6.71 -16.64
C THR A 64 -1.38 -5.29 -16.26
N GLN A 65 -0.14 -5.16 -15.84
CA GLN A 65 0.44 -3.84 -15.56
C GLN A 65 0.39 -2.93 -16.80
N SER A 66 0.67 -3.48 -17.98
CA SER A 66 0.61 -2.74 -19.24
C SER A 66 -0.81 -2.22 -19.52
N ARG A 67 -1.80 -3.02 -19.23
CA ARG A 67 -3.19 -2.63 -19.47
C ARG A 67 -3.63 -1.51 -18.54
N VAL A 68 -3.27 -1.61 -17.27
CA VAL A 68 -3.53 -0.54 -16.30
C VAL A 68 -2.81 0.75 -16.74
N ALA A 69 -1.53 0.65 -17.06
CA ALA A 69 -0.72 1.79 -17.49
C ALA A 69 -1.38 2.54 -18.66
N LYS A 70 -1.79 1.80 -19.68
CA LYS A 70 -2.45 2.36 -20.85
C LYS A 70 -3.73 3.10 -20.48
N ASN A 71 -4.54 2.54 -19.61
CA ASN A 71 -5.84 3.10 -19.27
C ASN A 71 -5.78 4.31 -18.33
N VAL A 72 -4.71 4.44 -17.56
CA VAL A 72 -4.52 5.60 -16.68
C VAL A 72 -3.47 6.58 -17.22
N ASN A 73 -3.00 6.33 -18.45
CA ASN A 73 -2.08 7.19 -19.17
C ASN A 73 -0.76 7.44 -18.44
N VAL A 74 -0.15 6.36 -17.98
CA VAL A 74 1.20 6.34 -17.43
C VAL A 74 2.00 5.26 -18.12
N THR A 75 3.30 5.24 -17.89
CA THR A 75 4.15 4.20 -18.46
C THR A 75 4.01 2.89 -17.68
N PHE A 76 4.31 1.79 -18.33
CA PHE A 76 4.41 0.48 -17.69
C PHE A 76 5.39 0.50 -16.52
N GLN A 77 6.54 1.13 -16.72
CA GLN A 77 7.56 1.28 -15.68
C GLN A 77 7.01 2.04 -14.46
N GLN A 78 6.17 3.03 -14.71
CA GLN A 78 5.56 3.79 -13.62
C GLN A 78 4.62 2.92 -12.79
N ILE A 79 3.80 2.08 -13.42
CA ILE A 79 2.96 1.13 -12.68
C ILE A 79 3.83 0.17 -11.86
N GLN A 80 4.92 -0.33 -12.43
CA GLN A 80 5.85 -1.17 -11.68
C GLN A 80 6.40 -0.47 -10.45
N LYS A 81 6.80 0.79 -10.59
CA LYS A 81 7.34 1.58 -9.48
C LYS A 81 6.29 1.82 -8.40
N TYR A 82 5.05 2.07 -8.79
CA TYR A 82 3.95 2.20 -7.83
C TYR A 82 3.76 0.90 -7.04
N GLU A 83 3.66 -0.23 -7.74
CA GLU A 83 3.42 -1.53 -7.10
C GLU A 83 4.57 -1.98 -6.20
N ARG A 84 5.79 -1.51 -6.47
CA ARG A 84 6.97 -1.78 -5.64
C ARG A 84 7.14 -0.80 -4.49
N GLY A 85 6.32 0.23 -4.41
CA GLY A 85 6.45 1.26 -3.40
C GLY A 85 7.65 2.17 -3.62
N GLN A 86 8.17 2.22 -4.83
CA GLN A 86 9.30 3.09 -5.18
C GLN A 86 8.89 4.53 -5.41
N ASN A 87 7.68 4.74 -5.88
CA ASN A 87 7.11 6.06 -6.09
C ASN A 87 5.72 6.12 -5.46
N ALA A 88 5.42 7.25 -4.85
CA ALA A 88 4.08 7.51 -4.35
C ALA A 88 3.13 7.78 -5.52
N ILE A 89 1.89 7.35 -5.38
CA ILE A 89 0.84 7.60 -6.36
C ILE A 89 0.24 8.97 -6.07
N SER A 90 0.26 9.86 -7.05
CA SER A 90 -0.39 11.16 -6.91
C SER A 90 -1.90 10.98 -6.83
N ILE A 91 -2.59 11.95 -6.24
CA ILE A 91 -4.04 11.88 -6.11
C ILE A 91 -4.74 11.85 -7.48
N ASN A 92 -4.17 12.50 -8.47
CA ASN A 92 -4.72 12.50 -9.83
C ASN A 92 -4.66 11.11 -10.46
N ILE A 93 -3.54 10.42 -10.29
CA ILE A 93 -3.38 9.05 -10.78
C ILE A 93 -4.25 8.10 -9.95
N ALA A 94 -4.30 8.27 -8.65
CA ALA A 94 -5.16 7.46 -7.79
C ALA A 94 -6.62 7.55 -8.23
N LYS A 95 -7.10 8.73 -8.57
CA LYS A 95 -8.45 8.92 -9.09
C LYS A 95 -8.69 8.10 -10.36
N LYS A 96 -7.77 8.19 -11.31
CA LYS A 96 -7.87 7.42 -12.55
C LYS A 96 -7.83 5.91 -12.32
N LEU A 97 -7.00 5.46 -11.40
CA LEU A 97 -6.91 4.06 -11.02
C LEU A 97 -8.24 3.59 -10.40
N CYS A 98 -8.81 4.38 -9.50
CA CYS A 98 -10.09 4.07 -8.88
C CYS A 98 -11.21 3.96 -9.91
N GLU A 99 -11.25 4.87 -10.85
CA GLU A 99 -12.26 4.86 -11.92
C GLU A 99 -12.09 3.63 -12.82
N TYR A 100 -10.86 3.36 -13.25
CA TYR A 100 -10.59 2.23 -14.14
C TYR A 100 -10.81 0.89 -13.46
N LEU A 101 -10.38 0.75 -12.22
CA LEU A 101 -10.44 -0.50 -11.48
C LEU A 101 -11.72 -0.66 -10.64
N ASP A 102 -12.57 0.33 -10.67
CA ASP A 102 -13.90 0.33 -10.03
C ASP A 102 -13.83 0.09 -8.51
N VAL A 103 -13.17 1.01 -7.83
CA VAL A 103 -13.11 1.05 -6.36
C VAL A 103 -13.13 2.50 -5.89
N SER A 104 -13.45 2.69 -4.61
CA SER A 104 -13.28 4.00 -3.97
C SER A 104 -11.84 4.19 -3.51
N ILE A 105 -11.45 5.44 -3.26
CA ILE A 105 -10.12 5.77 -2.79
C ILE A 105 -9.80 5.11 -1.44
N ASP A 106 -10.81 4.86 -0.63
CA ASP A 106 -10.66 4.21 0.68
C ASP A 106 -10.01 2.83 0.57
N TYR A 107 -10.20 2.16 -0.54
CA TYR A 107 -9.59 0.86 -0.77
C TYR A 107 -8.07 0.89 -0.52
N PHE A 108 -7.40 1.95 -0.95
CA PHE A 108 -5.95 2.04 -0.86
C PHE A 108 -5.44 2.28 0.57
N ILE A 109 -6.23 2.95 1.37
CA ILE A 109 -5.82 3.30 2.74
C ILE A 109 -6.40 2.36 3.80
N LYS A 110 -7.38 1.57 3.44
CA LYS A 110 -8.10 0.70 4.35
C LYS A 110 -7.20 -0.23 5.17
N PRO A 111 -6.15 -0.86 4.63
CA PRO A 111 -5.28 -1.72 5.45
C PRO A 111 -4.61 -0.98 6.60
N MET A 112 -4.37 0.31 6.44
CA MET A 112 -3.76 1.12 7.49
C MET A 112 -4.76 1.50 8.58
N GLU A 113 -6.04 1.35 8.31
CA GLU A 113 -7.11 1.61 9.27
C GLU A 113 -7.62 0.32 9.92
N ASP A 114 -7.98 -0.67 9.11
CA ASP A 114 -8.70 -1.87 9.58
C ASP A 114 -7.83 -2.85 10.36
N ASN A 115 -6.57 -3.00 9.98
CA ASN A 115 -5.70 -3.99 10.61
C ASN A 115 -5.01 -3.45 11.84
N ASN A 116 -5.47 -2.33 12.34
CA ASN A 116 -4.64 -1.63 13.28
C ASN A 116 -5.39 -1.10 14.47
N LEU A 117 -5.80 -2.02 15.32
CA LEU A 117 -6.18 -1.67 16.70
C LEU A 117 -5.10 -0.79 17.33
N THR A 118 -3.85 -1.05 17.04
CA THR A 118 -2.74 -0.24 17.53
C THR A 118 -2.74 1.14 16.91
N PHE A 119 -3.03 1.24 15.61
CA PHE A 119 -3.15 2.51 14.91
C PHE A 119 -4.34 3.32 15.43
N LEU A 120 -5.50 2.69 15.58
CA LEU A 120 -6.69 3.35 16.12
C LEU A 120 -6.48 3.79 17.55
N LYS A 121 -5.93 2.92 18.39
CA LYS A 121 -5.60 3.24 19.79
C LYS A 121 -4.59 4.39 19.87
N ARG A 122 -3.65 4.43 18.93
CA ARG A 122 -2.67 5.50 18.88
C ARG A 122 -3.29 6.83 18.48
N ARG A 123 -4.20 6.83 17.52
CA ARG A 123 -4.94 8.04 17.17
C ARG A 123 -5.74 8.54 18.35
N GLU A 124 -6.41 7.66 19.07
CA GLU A 124 -7.14 8.00 20.29
C GLU A 124 -6.21 8.56 21.35
N ASN A 125 -5.06 7.93 21.57
CA ASN A 125 -4.08 8.41 22.53
C ASN A 125 -3.54 9.79 22.16
N VAL A 126 -3.20 10.00 20.90
CA VAL A 126 -2.73 11.31 20.44
C VAL A 126 -3.83 12.37 20.59
N TYR A 127 -5.05 12.01 20.25
CA TYR A 127 -6.19 12.89 20.40
C TYR A 127 -6.41 13.24 21.88
N GLN A 128 -6.35 12.25 22.76
CA GLN A 128 -6.50 12.45 24.20
C GLN A 128 -5.39 13.32 24.76
N ILE A 129 -4.15 13.10 24.36
CA ILE A 129 -3.02 13.92 24.78
C ILE A 129 -3.23 15.38 24.38
N LYS A 130 -3.71 15.62 23.14
CA LYS A 130 -4.00 16.98 22.67
C LYS A 130 -5.13 17.62 23.50
N GLN A 131 -6.17 16.87 23.83
CA GLN A 131 -7.26 17.35 24.66
C GLN A 131 -6.77 17.72 26.07
N ASP A 132 -5.98 16.83 26.66
CA ASP A 132 -5.40 17.07 28.00
C ASP A 132 -4.49 18.29 27.99
N PHE A 133 -3.72 18.49 26.94
CA PHE A 133 -2.84 19.63 26.78
C PHE A 133 -3.61 20.93 26.67
N VAL A 134 -4.70 20.95 25.92
CA VAL A 134 -5.55 22.12 25.75
C VAL A 134 -6.33 22.45 27.02
N ALA A 135 -6.71 21.44 27.79
CA ALA A 135 -7.45 21.62 29.05
C ALA A 135 -6.59 22.21 30.18
N ARG A 136 -5.30 22.24 30.01
CA ARG A 136 -4.39 22.86 31.00
C ARG A 136 -4.17 24.32 30.66
#